data_da3f1806dbce4b02adadff1ca7016d4c
#
_entry.id   da3f1806dbce4b02adadff1ca7016d4c
#
_cell.length_a   1.000
_cell.length_b   1.000
_cell.length_c   1.000
_cell.angle_alpha   90.00
_cell.angle_beta   90.00
_cell.angle_gamma   90.00
#
_symmetry.space_group_name_H-M   'P 1'
#
loop_
_entity.id
_entity.type
_entity.pdbx_description
1 polymer ?
#
loop_
_entity_poly.entity_id
_entity_poly.type
_entity_poly.pdbx_seq_one_letter_code
_entity_poly.pdbx_strand_id
1 'polypeptide(L)'
;TYCIVPYVRGREKSRPLSLILQEAAQLKAQGYKEIMLLGQNVNSYGNDWNNGQDFAHLLRELDAMGIDRIRFMTSHPKDLSEEMILAMAECKHVCKQIHLPVQSGSNAILKAMNRKYTREHYLMLVNKLRAAMPDIGITTDLIAGFPGETEQDHRDTLALMAQVRFDAAFTFAYSPRKGTPAASMEDAIPQEVKQRRLSELIEQQKNDSQKIYQ
;
A
#
# COMPACT_ATOMS: atom_id res chain seq x y z
N THR A 1 12.75 -7.87 2.82
CA THR A 1 13.44 -9.16 3.09
C THR A 1 12.70 -10.37 2.51
N TYR A 2 11.38 -10.32 2.37
CA TYR A 2 10.52 -11.45 1.95
C TYR A 2 10.06 -11.37 0.47
N CYS A 3 10.20 -10.24 -0.19
CA CYS A 3 9.77 -10.05 -1.57
C CYS A 3 10.89 -10.46 -2.55
N ILE A 4 10.54 -11.28 -3.54
CA ILE A 4 11.47 -11.72 -4.59
C ILE A 4 11.58 -10.70 -5.74
N VAL A 5 10.66 -9.77 -5.85
CA VAL A 5 10.56 -8.83 -6.97
C VAL A 5 11.86 -8.05 -7.25
N PRO A 6 12.58 -7.49 -6.25
CA PRO A 6 13.83 -6.78 -6.52
C PRO A 6 14.90 -7.64 -7.21
N TYR A 7 14.86 -8.96 -6.98
CA TYR A 7 15.83 -9.90 -7.57
C TYR A 7 15.48 -10.33 -9.01
N VAL A 8 14.19 -10.26 -9.37
CA VAL A 8 13.73 -10.72 -10.70
C VAL A 8 13.40 -9.57 -11.65
N ARG A 9 13.06 -8.37 -11.13
CA ARG A 9 12.73 -7.20 -11.96
C ARG A 9 13.78 -6.09 -11.93
N GLY A 10 14.74 -6.16 -11.00
CA GLY A 10 15.77 -5.14 -10.82
C GLY A 10 15.26 -3.85 -10.19
N ARG A 11 15.95 -2.74 -10.46
CA ARG A 11 15.59 -1.41 -9.93
C ARG A 11 14.35 -0.86 -10.62
N GLU A 12 13.56 -0.11 -9.88
CA GLU A 12 12.43 0.66 -10.39
C GLU A 12 12.90 1.63 -11.47
N LYS A 13 12.09 1.78 -12.54
CA LYS A 13 12.29 2.76 -13.60
C LYS A 13 10.97 3.44 -13.90
N SER A 14 10.98 4.76 -13.82
CA SER A 14 9.83 5.57 -14.15
C SER A 14 9.66 5.70 -15.66
N ARG A 15 8.44 5.59 -16.13
CA ARG A 15 8.10 5.81 -17.54
C ARG A 15 8.02 7.32 -17.79
N PRO A 16 8.54 7.85 -18.92
CA PRO A 16 8.45 9.28 -19.22
C PRO A 16 7.01 9.82 -19.14
N LEU A 17 6.85 10.98 -18.48
CA LEU A 17 5.54 11.62 -18.28
C LEU A 17 4.80 11.81 -19.61
N SER A 18 5.49 12.32 -20.64
CA SER A 18 4.90 12.55 -21.96
C SER A 18 4.29 11.30 -22.59
N LEU A 19 4.90 10.13 -22.40
CA LEU A 19 4.38 8.87 -22.92
C LEU A 19 3.15 8.39 -22.16
N ILE A 20 3.08 8.65 -20.84
CA ILE A 20 1.89 8.33 -20.04
C ILE A 20 0.72 9.22 -20.45
N LEU A 21 0.96 10.53 -20.58
CA LEU A 21 -0.08 11.49 -20.99
C LEU A 21 -0.56 11.21 -22.42
N GLN A 22 0.33 10.84 -23.34
CA GLN A 22 -0.04 10.46 -24.70
C GLN A 22 -0.95 9.23 -24.72
N GLU A 23 -0.61 8.18 -23.94
CA GLU A 23 -1.45 6.98 -23.84
C GLU A 23 -2.81 7.30 -23.19
N ALA A 24 -2.82 8.09 -22.11
CA ALA A 24 -4.04 8.51 -21.45
C ALA A 24 -4.96 9.31 -22.41
N ALA A 25 -4.40 10.19 -23.24
CA ALA A 25 -5.13 10.93 -24.26
C ALA A 25 -5.76 10.00 -25.31
N GLN A 26 -5.01 8.99 -25.77
CA GLN A 26 -5.52 7.99 -26.71
C GLN A 26 -6.67 7.17 -26.12
N LEU A 27 -6.52 6.72 -24.87
CA LEU A 27 -7.58 5.98 -24.17
C LEU A 27 -8.84 6.84 -23.99
N LYS A 28 -8.67 8.10 -23.59
CA LYS A 28 -9.80 9.05 -23.49
C LYS A 28 -10.51 9.23 -24.83
N ALA A 29 -9.77 9.42 -25.92
CA ALA A 29 -10.33 9.57 -27.27
C ALA A 29 -11.09 8.32 -27.74
N GLN A 30 -10.71 7.13 -27.26
CA GLN A 30 -11.40 5.86 -27.49
C GLN A 30 -12.64 5.67 -26.60
N GLY A 31 -12.93 6.62 -25.70
CA GLY A 31 -14.10 6.59 -24.82
C GLY A 31 -13.92 5.85 -23.51
N TYR A 32 -12.69 5.47 -23.14
CA TYR A 32 -12.43 4.89 -21.82
C TYR A 32 -12.70 5.91 -20.70
N LYS A 33 -13.46 5.48 -19.70
CA LYS A 33 -13.93 6.32 -18.59
C LYS A 33 -13.05 6.23 -17.35
N GLU A 34 -12.27 5.19 -17.24
CA GLU A 34 -11.41 4.93 -16.09
C GLU A 34 -10.03 4.47 -16.54
N ILE A 35 -9.00 4.99 -15.92
CA ILE A 35 -7.62 4.51 -16.05
C ILE A 35 -7.09 4.09 -14.70
N MET A 36 -6.26 3.04 -14.69
CA MET A 36 -5.58 2.58 -13.50
C MET A 36 -4.07 2.63 -13.72
N LEU A 37 -3.37 3.38 -12.87
CA LEU A 37 -1.92 3.46 -12.86
C LEU A 37 -1.38 2.27 -12.07
N LEU A 38 -0.49 1.50 -12.68
CA LEU A 38 0.08 0.29 -12.12
C LEU A 38 1.60 0.39 -12.00
N GLY A 39 2.12 -0.12 -10.89
CA GLY A 39 3.55 -0.21 -10.62
C GLY A 39 3.81 -1.08 -9.40
N GLN A 40 5.08 -1.40 -9.13
CA GLN A 40 5.48 -2.10 -7.90
C GLN A 40 5.38 -1.19 -6.66
N ASN A 41 5.60 0.11 -6.88
CA ASN A 41 5.46 1.18 -5.91
C ASN A 41 5.18 2.47 -6.70
N VAL A 42 3.90 2.79 -6.93
CA VAL A 42 3.54 3.91 -7.82
C VAL A 42 3.95 5.26 -7.24
N ASN A 43 3.98 5.40 -5.91
CA ASN A 43 4.34 6.66 -5.27
C ASN A 43 5.86 6.93 -5.22
N SER A 44 6.69 6.00 -5.71
CA SER A 44 8.10 6.27 -6.02
C SER A 44 8.33 6.80 -7.45
N TYR A 45 7.26 6.99 -8.24
CA TYR A 45 7.37 7.52 -9.60
C TYR A 45 8.13 8.85 -9.61
N GLY A 46 9.11 8.96 -10.49
CA GLY A 46 9.97 10.11 -10.62
C GLY A 46 11.17 10.17 -9.68
N ASN A 47 11.27 9.27 -8.68
CA ASN A 47 12.40 9.23 -7.74
C ASN A 47 13.75 8.92 -8.42
N ASP A 48 13.72 8.33 -9.61
CA ASP A 48 14.91 8.07 -10.44
C ASP A 48 15.30 9.29 -11.32
N TRP A 49 14.55 10.39 -11.23
CA TRP A 49 14.80 11.63 -11.94
C TRP A 49 15.11 12.78 -10.97
N ASN A 50 15.86 13.78 -11.45
CA ASN A 50 16.17 15.00 -10.70
C ASN A 50 15.49 16.23 -11.33
N ASN A 51 14.24 16.08 -11.81
CA ASN A 51 13.54 17.12 -12.57
C ASN A 51 12.25 17.63 -11.93
N GLY A 52 11.94 17.18 -10.68
CA GLY A 52 10.74 17.59 -9.95
C GLY A 52 9.42 16.94 -10.43
N GLN A 53 9.48 16.02 -11.38
CA GLN A 53 8.31 15.28 -11.86
C GLN A 53 8.11 14.05 -10.98
N ASP A 54 7.25 14.16 -9.98
CA ASP A 54 6.88 13.08 -9.06
C ASP A 54 5.47 12.53 -9.34
N PHE A 55 5.01 11.62 -8.51
CA PHE A 55 3.69 11.02 -8.66
C PHE A 55 2.55 12.03 -8.44
N ALA A 56 2.74 13.01 -7.55
CA ALA A 56 1.76 14.07 -7.33
C ALA A 56 1.60 14.94 -8.58
N HIS A 57 2.70 15.27 -9.24
CA HIS A 57 2.68 16.00 -10.52
C HIS A 57 1.96 15.17 -11.61
N LEU A 58 2.26 13.87 -11.73
CA LEU A 58 1.57 12.98 -12.67
C LEU A 58 0.05 12.95 -12.43
N LEU A 59 -0.40 12.89 -11.17
CA LEU A 59 -1.82 12.90 -10.84
C LEU A 59 -2.51 14.19 -11.28
N ARG A 60 -1.89 15.35 -11.05
CA ARG A 60 -2.43 16.65 -11.47
C ARG A 60 -2.51 16.78 -12.99
N GLU A 61 -1.50 16.33 -13.72
CA GLU A 61 -1.50 16.34 -15.19
C GLU A 61 -2.62 15.44 -15.76
N LEU A 62 -2.79 14.24 -15.21
CA LEU A 62 -3.86 13.35 -15.62
C LEU A 62 -5.25 13.87 -15.26
N ASP A 63 -5.41 14.51 -14.09
CA ASP A 63 -6.65 15.14 -13.66
C ASP A 63 -7.07 16.26 -14.61
N ALA A 64 -6.12 17.10 -15.03
CA ALA A 64 -6.33 18.18 -15.99
C ALA A 64 -6.84 17.68 -17.35
N MET A 65 -6.56 16.43 -17.71
CA MET A 65 -7.08 15.81 -18.94
C MET A 65 -8.59 15.52 -18.88
N GLY A 66 -9.20 15.51 -17.68
CA GLY A 66 -10.63 15.28 -17.49
C GLY A 66 -11.07 13.87 -17.87
N ILE A 67 -10.30 12.85 -17.49
CA ILE A 67 -10.72 11.44 -17.52
C ILE A 67 -11.62 11.21 -16.32
N ASP A 68 -12.77 10.55 -16.50
CA ASP A 68 -13.81 10.50 -15.45
C ASP A 68 -13.32 9.91 -14.13
N ARG A 69 -12.42 8.90 -14.17
CA ARG A 69 -11.83 8.28 -12.97
C ARG A 69 -10.37 7.88 -13.18
N ILE A 70 -9.54 8.28 -12.23
CA ILE A 70 -8.13 7.93 -12.15
C ILE A 70 -7.92 7.13 -10.87
N ARG A 71 -7.43 5.90 -11.00
CA ARG A 71 -7.06 5.02 -9.89
C ARG A 71 -5.59 4.66 -9.96
N PHE A 72 -5.04 4.25 -8.85
CA PHE A 72 -3.70 3.69 -8.78
C PHE A 72 -3.63 2.60 -7.71
N MET A 73 -2.68 1.69 -7.87
CA MET A 73 -2.47 0.57 -6.95
C MET A 73 -1.02 0.51 -6.48
N THR A 74 -0.82 -0.10 -5.29
CA THR A 74 0.49 -0.45 -4.76
C THR A 74 1.34 0.78 -4.38
N SER A 75 0.88 1.49 -3.33
CA SER A 75 1.65 2.53 -2.66
C SER A 75 2.52 1.94 -1.56
N HIS A 76 3.61 2.61 -1.22
CA HIS A 76 4.47 2.22 -0.10
C HIS A 76 4.49 3.33 0.96
N PRO A 77 4.25 3.02 2.27
CA PRO A 77 4.18 4.05 3.32
C PRO A 77 5.41 4.96 3.39
N LYS A 78 6.59 4.43 3.10
CA LYS A 78 7.85 5.19 3.07
C LYS A 78 7.83 6.36 2.07
N ASP A 79 7.15 6.17 0.93
CA ASP A 79 7.19 7.10 -0.21
C ASP A 79 5.87 7.90 -0.34
N LEU A 80 4.98 7.82 0.64
CA LEU A 80 3.76 8.63 0.68
C LEU A 80 4.09 10.04 1.18
N SER A 81 4.24 10.97 0.24
CA SER A 81 4.56 12.36 0.51
C SER A 81 3.32 13.20 0.85
N GLU A 82 3.53 14.34 1.47
CA GLU A 82 2.49 15.32 1.75
C GLU A 82 1.90 15.88 0.45
N GLU A 83 2.76 16.13 -0.55
CA GLU A 83 2.37 16.58 -1.88
C GLU A 83 1.43 15.59 -2.59
N MET A 84 1.68 14.28 -2.43
CA MET A 84 0.79 13.26 -2.97
C MET A 84 -0.58 13.27 -2.28
N ILE A 85 -0.62 13.43 -0.96
CA ILE A 85 -1.87 13.53 -0.19
C ILE A 85 -2.68 14.75 -0.65
N LEU A 86 -2.02 15.90 -0.82
CA LEU A 86 -2.64 17.13 -1.33
C LEU A 86 -3.16 16.94 -2.76
N ALA A 87 -2.35 16.37 -3.66
CA ALA A 87 -2.79 16.09 -5.03
C ALA A 87 -4.01 15.18 -5.06
N MET A 88 -4.03 14.12 -4.23
CA MET A 88 -5.20 13.24 -4.12
C MET A 88 -6.46 13.99 -3.62
N ALA A 89 -6.29 14.93 -2.70
CA ALA A 89 -7.41 15.71 -2.15
C ALA A 89 -7.95 16.73 -3.16
N GLU A 90 -7.07 17.42 -3.88
CA GLU A 90 -7.39 18.50 -4.82
C GLU A 90 -7.93 18.01 -6.15
N CYS A 91 -7.36 16.92 -6.71
CA CYS A 91 -7.71 16.39 -8.00
C CYS A 91 -9.14 15.84 -8.01
N LYS A 92 -9.96 16.32 -8.91
CA LYS A 92 -11.40 15.99 -9.01
C LYS A 92 -11.64 14.55 -9.48
N HIS A 93 -10.83 14.09 -10.43
CA HIS A 93 -11.01 12.80 -11.09
C HIS A 93 -10.21 11.66 -10.43
N VAL A 94 -9.31 11.99 -9.51
CA VAL A 94 -8.57 11.00 -8.72
C VAL A 94 -9.49 10.42 -7.66
N CYS A 95 -9.71 9.12 -7.72
CA CYS A 95 -10.55 8.41 -6.75
C CYS A 95 -9.96 8.49 -5.34
N LYS A 96 -10.79 8.83 -4.36
CA LYS A 96 -10.37 8.95 -2.94
C LYS A 96 -10.23 7.55 -2.34
N GLN A 97 -9.24 6.83 -2.80
CA GLN A 97 -8.91 5.47 -2.37
C GLN A 97 -7.40 5.27 -2.46
N ILE A 98 -6.83 4.60 -1.47
CA ILE A 98 -5.41 4.22 -1.48
C ILE A 98 -5.23 2.79 -0.98
N HIS A 99 -4.41 2.01 -1.68
CA HIS A 99 -3.87 0.75 -1.18
C HIS A 99 -2.51 1.01 -0.57
N LEU A 100 -2.41 0.91 0.76
CA LEU A 100 -1.22 1.26 1.55
C LEU A 100 -0.81 0.08 2.45
N PRO A 101 -0.05 -0.89 1.93
CA PRO A 101 0.34 -2.09 2.65
C PRO A 101 1.20 -1.81 3.89
N VAL A 102 0.67 -2.07 5.09
CA VAL A 102 1.43 -1.94 6.34
C VAL A 102 2.23 -3.18 6.69
N GLN A 103 1.74 -4.35 6.33
CA GLN A 103 2.31 -5.70 6.53
C GLN A 103 2.22 -6.22 7.98
N SER A 104 2.48 -5.41 9.00
CA SER A 104 2.40 -5.76 10.43
C SER A 104 2.16 -4.51 11.28
N GLY A 105 1.52 -4.69 12.42
CA GLY A 105 1.35 -3.65 13.44
C GLY A 105 2.49 -3.60 14.47
N SER A 106 3.47 -4.50 14.38
CA SER A 106 4.62 -4.56 15.28
C SER A 106 5.87 -3.90 14.66
N ASN A 107 6.50 -2.98 15.39
CA ASN A 107 7.75 -2.36 14.95
C ASN A 107 8.90 -3.38 14.87
N ALA A 108 8.91 -4.42 15.70
CA ALA A 108 9.91 -5.49 15.66
C ALA A 108 9.79 -6.27 14.33
N ILE A 109 8.58 -6.64 13.94
CA ILE A 109 8.31 -7.36 12.69
C ILE A 109 8.55 -6.47 11.48
N LEU A 110 8.11 -5.21 11.50
CA LEU A 110 8.40 -4.25 10.42
C LEU A 110 9.91 -4.11 10.18
N LYS A 111 10.70 -4.03 11.26
CA LYS A 111 12.18 -4.00 11.18
C LYS A 111 12.73 -5.30 10.59
N ALA A 112 12.27 -6.47 11.04
CA ALA A 112 12.68 -7.77 10.51
C ALA A 112 12.32 -7.93 9.03
N MET A 113 11.17 -7.40 8.60
CA MET A 113 10.75 -7.30 7.21
C MET A 113 11.57 -6.28 6.39
N ASN A 114 12.47 -5.51 7.02
CA ASN A 114 13.22 -4.39 6.42
C ASN A 114 12.29 -3.26 5.92
N ARG A 115 11.17 -3.04 6.58
CA ARG A 115 10.34 -1.86 6.34
C ARG A 115 11.02 -0.63 6.94
N LYS A 116 11.03 0.49 6.21
CA LYS A 116 11.73 1.72 6.60
C LYS A 116 10.78 2.74 7.25
N TYR A 117 9.76 2.23 7.92
CA TYR A 117 8.80 3.01 8.70
C TYR A 117 8.38 2.22 9.95
N THR A 118 7.81 2.92 10.91
CA THR A 118 7.25 2.36 12.14
C THR A 118 5.71 2.38 12.10
N ARG A 119 5.08 1.68 13.05
CA ARG A 119 3.63 1.75 13.28
C ARG A 119 3.15 3.19 13.47
N GLU A 120 3.86 3.97 14.26
CA GLU A 120 3.51 5.36 14.58
C GLU A 120 3.55 6.24 13.33
N HIS A 121 4.58 6.06 12.49
CA HIS A 121 4.68 6.72 11.21
C HIS A 121 3.50 6.36 10.28
N TYR A 122 3.14 5.08 10.22
CA TYR A 122 1.99 4.62 9.44
C TYR A 122 0.69 5.25 9.92
N LEU A 123 0.45 5.27 11.23
CA LEU A 123 -0.72 5.92 11.83
C LEU A 123 -0.77 7.42 11.54
N MET A 124 0.37 8.10 11.59
CA MET A 124 0.48 9.51 11.20
C MET A 124 0.04 9.72 9.75
N LEU A 125 0.47 8.87 8.82
CA LEU A 125 0.07 8.94 7.41
C LEU A 125 -1.43 8.73 7.23
N VAL A 126 -2.02 7.73 7.91
CA VAL A 126 -3.47 7.49 7.90
C VAL A 126 -4.24 8.71 8.42
N ASN A 127 -3.78 9.33 9.51
CA ASN A 127 -4.40 10.53 10.06
C ASN A 127 -4.33 11.71 9.07
N LYS A 128 -3.18 11.91 8.39
CA LYS A 128 -3.04 12.95 7.35
C LYS A 128 -3.97 12.70 6.17
N LEU A 129 -4.06 11.44 5.70
CA LEU A 129 -4.98 11.07 4.62
C LEU A 129 -6.44 11.38 4.99
N ARG A 130 -6.89 11.00 6.18
CA ARG A 130 -8.26 11.25 6.64
C ARG A 130 -8.54 12.71 6.96
N ALA A 131 -7.54 13.46 7.42
CA ALA A 131 -7.69 14.90 7.61
C ALA A 131 -7.88 15.64 6.27
N ALA A 132 -7.17 15.23 5.22
CA ALA A 132 -7.30 15.81 3.89
C ALA A 132 -8.53 15.28 3.12
N MET A 133 -8.92 14.04 3.35
CA MET A 133 -10.01 13.33 2.67
C MET A 133 -10.78 12.46 3.68
N PRO A 134 -11.80 13.00 4.38
CA PRO A 134 -12.50 12.29 5.45
C PRO A 134 -13.09 10.94 5.03
N ASP A 135 -13.56 10.82 3.79
CA ASP A 135 -14.20 9.62 3.24
C ASP A 135 -13.24 8.73 2.43
N ILE A 136 -11.91 8.89 2.62
CA ILE A 136 -10.95 8.09 1.86
C ILE A 136 -11.04 6.60 2.22
N GLY A 137 -11.20 5.75 1.21
CA GLY A 137 -11.06 4.31 1.35
C GLY A 137 -9.60 3.89 1.48
N ILE A 138 -9.24 3.20 2.57
CA ILE A 138 -7.87 2.72 2.82
C ILE A 138 -7.87 1.20 2.89
N THR A 139 -7.11 0.59 1.98
CA THR A 139 -6.89 -0.86 1.98
C THR A 139 -5.43 -1.20 2.28
N THR A 140 -5.18 -2.41 2.79
CA THR A 140 -3.84 -2.81 3.21
C THR A 140 -3.56 -4.29 2.95
N ASP A 141 -2.28 -4.68 3.06
CA ASP A 141 -1.84 -6.06 3.17
C ASP A 141 -1.31 -6.33 4.58
N LEU A 142 -1.54 -7.54 5.09
CA LEU A 142 -1.06 -8.03 6.36
C LEU A 142 -0.50 -9.46 6.21
N ILE A 143 0.62 -9.71 6.88
CA ILE A 143 1.27 -11.03 6.91
C ILE A 143 1.28 -11.54 8.35
N ALA A 144 0.61 -12.67 8.60
CA ALA A 144 0.65 -13.39 9.86
C ALA A 144 1.76 -14.44 9.87
N GLY A 145 2.40 -14.63 11.01
CA GLY A 145 3.37 -15.71 11.21
C GLY A 145 4.70 -15.46 10.50
N PHE A 146 5.12 -14.20 10.35
CA PHE A 146 6.47 -13.90 9.87
C PHE A 146 7.52 -14.44 10.86
N PRO A 147 8.69 -14.96 10.40
CA PRO A 147 9.70 -15.50 11.29
C PRO A 147 10.04 -14.59 12.47
N GLY A 148 9.97 -15.14 13.67
CA GLY A 148 10.19 -14.40 14.91
C GLY A 148 9.00 -13.63 15.46
N GLU A 149 7.82 -13.67 14.80
CA GLU A 149 6.61 -13.01 15.29
C GLU A 149 6.12 -13.66 16.59
N THR A 150 6.07 -12.88 17.66
CA THR A 150 5.54 -13.29 18.97
C THR A 150 4.02 -13.11 19.03
N GLU A 151 3.40 -13.61 20.10
CA GLU A 151 1.97 -13.39 20.36
C GLU A 151 1.66 -11.90 20.62
N GLN A 152 2.61 -11.15 21.20
CA GLN A 152 2.46 -9.71 21.38
C GLN A 152 2.49 -8.96 20.04
N ASP A 153 3.39 -9.33 19.12
CA ASP A 153 3.46 -8.74 17.78
C ASP A 153 2.17 -8.94 16.98
N HIS A 154 1.57 -10.13 17.12
CA HIS A 154 0.27 -10.42 16.52
C HIS A 154 -0.84 -9.55 17.13
N ARG A 155 -0.89 -9.41 18.47
CA ARG A 155 -1.85 -8.51 19.14
C ARG A 155 -1.67 -7.06 18.71
N ASP A 156 -0.43 -6.61 18.53
CA ASP A 156 -0.13 -5.26 18.05
C ASP A 156 -0.70 -5.04 16.63
N THR A 157 -0.69 -6.08 15.80
CA THR A 157 -1.28 -6.03 14.45
C THR A 157 -2.81 -5.94 14.51
N LEU A 158 -3.46 -6.74 15.35
CA LEU A 158 -4.91 -6.64 15.59
C LEU A 158 -5.29 -5.26 16.14
N ALA A 159 -4.51 -4.73 17.09
CA ALA A 159 -4.74 -3.39 17.65
C ALA A 159 -4.59 -2.29 16.59
N LEU A 160 -3.63 -2.42 15.66
CA LEU A 160 -3.50 -1.51 14.53
C LEU A 160 -4.74 -1.56 13.63
N MET A 161 -5.23 -2.76 13.29
CA MET A 161 -6.45 -2.92 12.47
C MET A 161 -7.65 -2.23 13.12
N ALA A 162 -7.88 -2.48 14.42
CA ALA A 162 -8.97 -1.86 15.17
C ALA A 162 -8.87 -0.32 15.23
N GLN A 163 -7.65 0.22 15.29
CA GLN A 163 -7.39 1.66 15.31
C GLN A 163 -7.58 2.30 13.93
N VAL A 164 -7.06 1.66 12.88
CA VAL A 164 -7.15 2.19 11.51
C VAL A 164 -8.52 1.95 10.91
N ARG A 165 -9.16 0.79 11.16
CA ARG A 165 -10.43 0.39 10.54
C ARG A 165 -10.32 0.47 9.01
N PHE A 166 -9.58 -0.46 8.45
CA PHE A 166 -9.41 -0.56 7.00
C PHE A 166 -10.72 -0.92 6.29
N ASP A 167 -10.96 -0.37 5.11
CA ASP A 167 -12.08 -0.79 4.24
C ASP A 167 -11.92 -2.24 3.80
N ALA A 168 -10.69 -2.64 3.48
CA ALA A 168 -10.33 -4.03 3.25
C ALA A 168 -8.87 -4.30 3.63
N ALA A 169 -8.58 -5.51 4.12
CA ALA A 169 -7.25 -6.01 4.33
C ALA A 169 -7.07 -7.35 3.61
N PHE A 170 -6.04 -7.44 2.77
CA PHE A 170 -5.61 -8.71 2.19
C PHE A 170 -4.63 -9.36 3.16
N THR A 171 -5.03 -10.50 3.72
CA THR A 171 -4.31 -11.17 4.79
C THR A 171 -3.67 -12.47 4.29
N PHE A 172 -2.40 -12.69 4.64
CA PHE A 172 -1.62 -13.82 4.18
C PHE A 172 -0.91 -14.48 5.37
N ALA A 173 -0.87 -15.83 5.39
CA ALA A 173 0.13 -16.52 6.20
C ALA A 173 1.49 -16.39 5.52
N TYR A 174 2.54 -16.13 6.31
CA TYR A 174 3.90 -16.08 5.78
C TYR A 174 4.26 -17.42 5.09
N SER A 175 4.76 -17.32 3.88
CA SER A 175 5.29 -18.43 3.10
C SER A 175 6.69 -18.07 2.59
N PRO A 176 7.72 -18.88 2.90
CA PRO A 176 9.09 -18.59 2.49
C PRO A 176 9.22 -18.60 0.96
N ARG A 177 9.87 -17.57 0.41
CA ARG A 177 10.20 -17.46 -1.01
C ARG A 177 11.67 -17.75 -1.22
N LYS A 178 11.99 -18.84 -1.93
CA LYS A 178 13.38 -19.22 -2.23
C LYS A 178 14.14 -18.02 -2.83
N GLY A 179 15.35 -17.78 -2.33
CA GLY A 179 16.19 -16.66 -2.78
C GLY A 179 15.96 -15.34 -2.05
N THR A 180 15.03 -15.28 -1.08
CA THR A 180 14.86 -14.09 -0.24
C THR A 180 15.57 -14.25 1.10
N PRO A 181 16.07 -13.15 1.71
CA PRO A 181 16.69 -13.22 3.05
C PRO A 181 15.75 -13.79 4.12
N ALA A 182 14.44 -13.52 4.03
CA ALA A 182 13.47 -14.06 4.97
C ALA A 182 13.34 -15.58 4.91
N ALA A 183 13.61 -16.21 3.76
CA ALA A 183 13.58 -17.67 3.62
C ALA A 183 14.71 -18.39 4.38
N SER A 184 15.77 -17.68 4.75
CA SER A 184 16.88 -18.21 5.57
C SER A 184 16.76 -17.86 7.06
N MET A 185 15.71 -17.16 7.46
CA MET A 185 15.42 -16.91 8.88
C MET A 185 14.90 -18.18 9.54
N GLU A 186 15.22 -18.37 10.81
CA GLU A 186 14.65 -19.45 11.59
C GLU A 186 13.14 -19.21 11.77
N ASP A 187 12.34 -20.11 11.23
CA ASP A 187 10.88 -20.07 11.29
C ASP A 187 10.38 -21.17 12.26
N ALA A 188 10.43 -20.86 13.54
CA ALA A 188 10.00 -21.76 14.61
C ALA A 188 8.50 -21.70 14.90
N ILE A 189 7.71 -20.91 14.14
CA ILE A 189 6.27 -20.76 14.36
C ILE A 189 5.53 -21.94 13.75
N PRO A 190 4.80 -22.75 14.55
CA PRO A 190 4.01 -23.87 14.04
C PRO A 190 2.95 -23.40 13.03
N GLN A 191 2.69 -24.24 12.03
CA GLN A 191 1.74 -23.90 10.96
C GLN A 191 0.32 -23.64 11.50
N GLU A 192 -0.11 -24.37 12.50
CA GLU A 192 -1.38 -24.16 13.19
C GLU A 192 -1.49 -22.79 13.86
N VAL A 193 -0.39 -22.28 14.44
CA VAL A 193 -0.33 -20.92 15.00
C VAL A 193 -0.46 -19.87 13.91
N LYS A 194 0.23 -20.06 12.77
CA LYS A 194 0.09 -19.16 11.62
C LYS A 194 -1.34 -19.12 11.09
N GLN A 195 -2.00 -20.30 11.00
CA GLN A 195 -3.39 -20.39 10.53
C GLN A 195 -4.36 -19.75 11.53
N ARG A 196 -4.18 -19.94 12.83
CA ARG A 196 -4.97 -19.27 13.87
C ARG A 196 -4.86 -17.75 13.75
N ARG A 197 -3.63 -17.24 13.70
CA ARG A 197 -3.37 -15.80 13.56
C ARG A 197 -3.98 -15.22 12.29
N LEU A 198 -3.85 -15.93 11.17
CA LEU A 198 -4.48 -15.52 9.91
C LEU A 198 -6.02 -15.46 10.06
N SER A 199 -6.64 -16.45 10.68
CA SER A 199 -8.09 -16.46 10.90
C SER A 199 -8.54 -15.29 11.78
N GLU A 200 -7.78 -14.96 12.81
CA GLU A 200 -8.05 -13.80 13.68
C GLU A 200 -7.98 -12.45 12.92
N LEU A 201 -7.01 -12.29 12.01
CA LEU A 201 -6.94 -11.09 11.15
C LEU A 201 -8.14 -11.01 10.19
N ILE A 202 -8.55 -12.14 9.60
CA ILE A 202 -9.72 -12.20 8.71
C ILE A 202 -11.00 -11.85 9.47
N GLU A 203 -11.18 -12.38 10.68
CA GLU A 203 -12.34 -12.11 11.51
C GLU A 203 -12.39 -10.64 11.95
N GLN A 204 -11.26 -10.08 12.37
CA GLN A 204 -11.15 -8.65 12.69
C GLN A 204 -11.56 -7.78 11.50
N GLN A 205 -11.04 -8.07 10.30
CA GLN A 205 -11.39 -7.30 9.11
C GLN A 205 -12.89 -7.43 8.76
N LYS A 206 -13.45 -8.62 8.87
CA LYS A 206 -14.89 -8.83 8.64
C LYS A 206 -15.74 -7.98 9.56
N ASN A 207 -15.37 -7.93 10.85
CA ASN A 207 -16.07 -7.14 11.86
C ASN A 207 -15.94 -5.63 11.58
N ASP A 208 -14.77 -5.17 11.16
CA ASP A 208 -14.53 -3.76 10.82
C ASP A 208 -15.29 -3.35 9.57
N SER A 209 -15.27 -4.19 8.50
CA SER A 209 -16.03 -3.93 7.27
C SER A 209 -17.54 -3.88 7.53
N GLN A 210 -18.08 -4.76 8.37
CA GLN A 210 -19.51 -4.70 8.74
C GLN A 210 -19.90 -3.38 9.39
N LYS A 211 -19.01 -2.80 10.24
CA LYS A 211 -19.27 -1.51 10.90
C LYS A 211 -19.12 -0.30 9.96
N ILE A 212 -18.33 -0.43 8.89
CA ILE A 212 -18.11 0.64 7.92
C ILE A 212 -19.30 0.74 6.95
N TYR A 213 -19.89 -0.40 6.58
CA TYR A 213 -20.93 -0.45 5.55
C TYR A 213 -22.37 -0.55 6.11
N GLN A 214 -22.54 -0.44 7.44
CA GLN A 214 -23.85 -0.25 8.10
C GLN A 214 -24.16 1.24 8.25
#